data_a94e11cd4bbfaa0c269f4d920027f0ac
#
_entry.id   a94e11cd4bbfaa0c269f4d920027f0ac
#
_cell.length_a   1.000
_cell.length_b   1.000
_cell.length_c   1.000
_cell.angle_alpha   90.00
_cell.angle_beta   90.00
_cell.angle_gamma   90.00
#
_symmetry.space_group_name_H-M   'P 1'
#
loop_
_entity.id
_entity.type
_entity.pdbx_description
1 polymer ?
#
loop_
_entity_poly.entity_id
_entity_poly.type
_entity_poly.pdbx_seq_one_letter_code
_entity_poly.pdbx_strand_id
1 'polypeptide(L)'
;MFPERIETDRLLLERLCHEKVDTLAFYDCFAAGVADEQVFEYVPQDPWNTPKEAHDRIDDAEERWREGTAAEYVVRPTEGEPRAGEIAGTAHLHCEWERRTGRLGLVLRRPFWGRGYSGERAEALMELTFDRLGLELVTAGFNEGNERSERAIEKYVERFGGQYDGVLRNWVPMGDEVDDLHRYTVTREQWNEATKGD
;
A
#
# COMPACT_ATOMS: atom_id res chain seq x y z
N MET A 1 -1.25 3.65 18.23
CA MET A 1 -0.56 4.62 17.38
C MET A 1 -1.22 4.70 16.00
N PHE A 2 -1.31 3.62 15.28
CA PHE A 2 -2.04 3.55 14.02
C PHE A 2 -3.54 3.36 14.27
N PRO A 3 -4.44 3.99 13.48
CA PRO A 3 -5.87 3.73 13.55
C PRO A 3 -6.18 2.34 12.97
N GLU A 4 -7.04 1.58 13.65
CA GLU A 4 -7.44 0.25 13.16
C GLU A 4 -8.36 0.31 11.92
N ARG A 5 -8.92 1.49 11.66
CA ARG A 5 -9.83 1.73 10.54
C ARG A 5 -9.62 3.14 10.01
N ILE A 6 -9.51 3.26 8.69
CA ILE A 6 -9.52 4.54 7.96
C ILE A 6 -10.61 4.42 6.91
N GLU A 7 -11.56 5.34 6.94
CA GLU A 7 -12.62 5.46 5.92
C GLU A 7 -12.30 6.62 4.99
N THR A 8 -12.48 6.38 3.70
CA THR A 8 -12.43 7.39 2.65
C THR A 8 -13.78 7.43 1.94
N ASP A 9 -13.92 8.20 0.88
CA ASP A 9 -15.19 8.28 0.15
C ASP A 9 -15.66 6.92 -0.40
N ARG A 10 -14.72 6.08 -0.85
CA ARG A 10 -15.03 4.81 -1.53
C ARG A 10 -14.33 3.59 -0.95
N LEU A 11 -13.43 3.77 0.02
CA LEU A 11 -12.64 2.70 0.59
C LEU A 11 -12.73 2.65 2.11
N LEU A 12 -12.68 1.44 2.62
CA LEU A 12 -12.37 1.12 3.98
C LEU A 12 -10.98 0.45 4.01
N LEU A 13 -10.04 1.07 4.71
CA LEU A 13 -8.77 0.45 5.08
C LEU A 13 -8.94 -0.11 6.50
N GLU A 14 -8.98 -1.42 6.63
CA GLU A 14 -9.19 -2.14 7.89
C GLU A 14 -7.90 -2.85 8.29
N ARG A 15 -7.46 -2.70 9.56
CA ARG A 15 -6.23 -3.32 10.07
C ARG A 15 -6.14 -4.79 9.67
N LEU A 16 -5.02 -5.20 9.10
CA LEU A 16 -4.71 -6.59 8.82
C LEU A 16 -4.32 -7.30 10.11
N CYS A 17 -5.28 -8.04 10.69
CA CYS A 17 -5.09 -8.83 11.90
C CYS A 17 -6.10 -9.99 11.93
N HIS A 18 -5.81 -11.04 12.72
CA HIS A 18 -6.66 -12.23 12.85
C HIS A 18 -8.06 -11.94 13.40
N GLU A 19 -8.22 -10.88 14.19
CA GLU A 19 -9.53 -10.50 14.73
C GLU A 19 -10.49 -9.99 13.65
N LYS A 20 -9.96 -9.34 12.60
CA LYS A 20 -10.77 -8.64 11.58
C LYS A 20 -10.78 -9.32 10.21
N VAL A 21 -9.78 -10.15 9.94
CA VAL A 21 -9.58 -10.76 8.63
C VAL A 21 -9.58 -12.28 8.75
N ASP A 22 -10.58 -12.91 8.15
CA ASP A 22 -10.61 -14.37 8.04
C ASP A 22 -9.44 -14.86 7.18
N THR A 23 -8.61 -15.74 7.75
CA THR A 23 -7.39 -16.24 7.12
C THR A 23 -7.66 -16.98 5.80
N LEU A 24 -8.75 -17.76 5.72
CA LEU A 24 -9.06 -18.49 4.49
C LEU A 24 -9.57 -17.56 3.41
N ALA A 25 -10.42 -16.59 3.75
CA ALA A 25 -10.87 -15.58 2.81
C ALA A 25 -9.71 -14.71 2.30
N PHE A 26 -8.71 -14.44 3.15
CA PHE A 26 -7.50 -13.73 2.75
C PHE A 26 -6.59 -14.58 1.87
N TYR A 27 -6.41 -15.86 2.21
CA TYR A 27 -5.70 -16.82 1.38
C TYR A 27 -6.28 -16.89 -0.03
N ASP A 28 -7.60 -17.06 -0.17
CA ASP A 28 -8.28 -17.16 -1.46
C ASP A 28 -8.06 -15.93 -2.36
N CYS A 29 -7.73 -14.77 -1.77
CA CYS A 29 -7.44 -13.57 -2.54
C CYS A 29 -6.11 -13.64 -3.30
N PHE A 30 -5.13 -14.41 -2.80
CA PHE A 30 -3.75 -14.45 -3.29
C PHE A 30 -3.23 -15.87 -3.53
N ALA A 31 -4.10 -16.88 -3.49
CA ALA A 31 -3.75 -18.28 -3.68
C ALA A 31 -3.29 -18.59 -5.10
N ALA A 32 -2.29 -19.47 -5.24
CA ALA A 32 -1.84 -19.99 -6.51
C ALA A 32 -2.99 -20.69 -7.29
N GLY A 33 -3.11 -20.39 -8.57
CA GLY A 33 -4.18 -20.90 -9.42
C GLY A 33 -5.56 -20.24 -9.23
N VAL A 34 -5.71 -19.32 -8.28
CA VAL A 34 -6.93 -18.53 -8.05
C VAL A 34 -6.69 -17.06 -8.36
N ALA A 35 -5.63 -16.48 -7.81
CA ALA A 35 -5.25 -15.11 -8.06
C ALA A 35 -4.71 -14.94 -9.48
N ASP A 36 -4.93 -13.76 -10.06
CA ASP A 36 -4.37 -13.41 -11.37
C ASP A 36 -2.85 -13.22 -11.24
N GLU A 37 -2.09 -13.96 -12.02
CA GLU A 37 -0.62 -13.95 -11.98
C GLU A 37 -0.01 -12.55 -12.22
N GLN A 38 -0.69 -11.69 -12.97
CA GLN A 38 -0.26 -10.32 -13.20
C GLN A 38 -0.19 -9.47 -11.91
N VAL A 39 -0.85 -9.90 -10.84
CA VAL A 39 -0.77 -9.22 -9.53
C VAL A 39 0.63 -9.36 -8.95
N PHE A 40 1.31 -10.46 -9.24
CA PHE A 40 2.61 -10.81 -8.65
C PHE A 40 3.81 -10.44 -9.53
N GLU A 41 3.58 -10.00 -10.76
CA GLU A 41 4.65 -9.68 -11.74
C GLU A 41 5.67 -8.66 -11.21
N TYR A 42 5.23 -7.72 -10.35
CA TYR A 42 6.06 -6.62 -9.85
C TYR A 42 6.08 -6.50 -8.31
N VAL A 43 5.72 -7.57 -7.61
CA VAL A 43 5.78 -7.59 -6.14
C VAL A 43 6.69 -8.73 -5.67
N PRO A 44 7.49 -8.54 -4.61
CA PRO A 44 8.44 -9.55 -4.13
C PRO A 44 7.75 -10.69 -3.35
N GLN A 45 6.58 -11.09 -3.79
CA GLN A 45 5.76 -12.10 -3.16
C GLN A 45 5.20 -13.03 -4.24
N ASP A 46 5.38 -14.33 -4.06
CA ASP A 46 4.72 -15.35 -4.87
C ASP A 46 3.26 -15.57 -4.46
N PRO A 47 2.42 -16.10 -5.37
CA PRO A 47 1.10 -16.60 -4.99
C PRO A 47 1.22 -17.66 -3.88
N TRP A 48 0.31 -17.63 -2.92
CA TRP A 48 0.35 -18.58 -1.80
C TRP A 48 -0.08 -19.99 -2.21
N ASN A 49 0.65 -20.98 -1.73
CA ASN A 49 0.35 -22.39 -1.98
C ASN A 49 -0.48 -23.00 -0.84
N THR A 50 -0.43 -22.41 0.35
CA THR A 50 -1.12 -22.92 1.54
C THR A 50 -1.75 -21.80 2.38
N PRO A 51 -2.85 -22.05 3.09
CA PRO A 51 -3.41 -21.08 4.03
C PRO A 51 -2.45 -20.65 5.15
N LYS A 52 -1.42 -21.47 5.43
CA LYS A 52 -0.40 -21.13 6.43
C LYS A 52 0.37 -19.87 6.04
N GLU A 53 0.66 -19.67 4.75
CA GLU A 53 1.38 -18.48 4.28
C GLU A 53 0.55 -17.19 4.50
N ALA A 54 -0.77 -17.29 4.30
CA ALA A 54 -1.67 -16.17 4.63
C ALA A 54 -1.75 -15.92 6.15
N HIS A 55 -1.75 -16.99 6.97
CA HIS A 55 -1.71 -16.87 8.41
C HIS A 55 -0.42 -16.19 8.88
N ASP A 56 0.74 -16.68 8.44
CA ASP A 56 2.04 -16.11 8.78
C ASP A 56 2.15 -14.64 8.34
N ARG A 57 1.55 -14.29 7.19
CA ARG A 57 1.50 -12.90 6.70
C ARG A 57 0.69 -11.99 7.61
N ILE A 58 -0.39 -12.50 8.22
CA ILE A 58 -1.18 -11.75 9.22
C ILE A 58 -0.38 -11.61 10.52
N ASP A 59 0.27 -12.67 10.98
CA ASP A 59 1.14 -12.62 12.19
C ASP A 59 2.23 -11.56 12.05
N ASP A 60 2.93 -11.54 10.91
CA ASP A 60 3.95 -10.54 10.59
C ASP A 60 3.38 -9.11 10.59
N ALA A 61 2.16 -8.91 10.08
CA ALA A 61 1.51 -7.61 10.08
C ALA A 61 1.16 -7.16 11.51
N GLU A 62 0.66 -8.06 12.36
CA GLU A 62 0.37 -7.78 13.76
C GLU A 62 1.64 -7.44 14.56
N GLU A 63 2.75 -8.13 14.30
CA GLU A 63 4.03 -7.86 14.94
C GLU A 63 4.55 -6.46 14.59
N ARG A 64 4.63 -6.14 13.28
CA ARG A 64 5.05 -4.80 12.82
C ARG A 64 4.15 -3.68 13.33
N TRP A 65 2.84 -3.93 13.43
CA TRP A 65 1.88 -2.99 14.01
C TRP A 65 2.17 -2.73 15.49
N ARG A 66 2.41 -3.78 16.27
CA ARG A 66 2.73 -3.69 17.71
C ARG A 66 4.06 -2.97 17.94
N GLU A 67 5.06 -3.22 17.11
CA GLU A 67 6.37 -2.56 17.14
C GLU A 67 6.31 -1.10 16.65
N GLY A 68 5.24 -0.73 15.94
CA GLY A 68 5.11 0.59 15.35
C GLY A 68 5.97 0.81 14.11
N THR A 69 6.45 -0.27 13.48
CA THR A 69 7.30 -0.21 12.28
C THR A 69 6.50 -0.18 10.99
N ALA A 70 5.27 -0.74 11.00
CA ALA A 70 4.36 -0.62 9.86
C ALA A 70 2.89 -0.67 10.28
N ALA A 71 2.05 0.07 9.54
CA ALA A 71 0.60 -0.09 9.53
C ALA A 71 0.20 -0.81 8.24
N GLU A 72 -0.48 -1.94 8.39
CA GLU A 72 -0.95 -2.74 7.26
C GLU A 72 -2.45 -2.92 7.33
N TYR A 73 -3.08 -2.74 6.16
CA TYR A 73 -4.53 -2.76 6.03
C TYR A 73 -4.97 -3.65 4.88
N VAL A 74 -6.09 -4.34 5.05
CA VAL A 74 -6.88 -4.79 3.91
C VAL A 74 -7.70 -3.61 3.39
N VAL A 75 -7.79 -3.51 2.07
CA VAL A 75 -8.57 -2.48 1.37
C VAL A 75 -9.88 -3.10 0.92
N ARG A 76 -11.01 -2.47 1.30
CA ARG A 76 -12.35 -2.88 0.89
C ARG A 76 -13.09 -1.71 0.26
N PRO A 77 -13.72 -1.89 -0.92
CA PRO A 77 -14.66 -0.89 -1.42
C PRO A 77 -15.87 -0.76 -0.49
N THR A 78 -16.33 0.48 -0.29
CA THR A 78 -17.52 0.78 0.53
C THR A 78 -18.83 0.56 -0.23
N GLU A 79 -19.96 0.71 0.46
CA GLU A 79 -21.29 0.65 -0.13
C GLU A 79 -21.43 1.64 -1.30
N GLY A 80 -21.97 1.16 -2.42
CA GLY A 80 -22.05 1.94 -3.67
C GLY A 80 -20.97 1.64 -4.69
N GLU A 81 -19.83 1.10 -4.26
CA GLU A 81 -18.78 0.64 -5.16
C GLU A 81 -19.04 -0.81 -5.64
N PRO A 82 -18.63 -1.16 -6.87
CA PRO A 82 -18.66 -2.54 -7.32
C PRO A 82 -17.82 -3.45 -6.40
N ARG A 83 -18.40 -4.60 -6.02
CA ARG A 83 -17.79 -5.57 -5.10
C ARG A 83 -17.55 -5.00 -3.69
N ALA A 84 -18.49 -4.17 -3.21
CA ALA A 84 -18.45 -3.62 -1.86
C ALA A 84 -18.22 -4.70 -0.80
N GLY A 85 -17.34 -4.43 0.17
CA GLY A 85 -16.97 -5.32 1.27
C GLY A 85 -15.97 -6.42 0.92
N GLU A 86 -15.72 -6.74 -0.37
CA GLU A 86 -14.69 -7.70 -0.74
C GLU A 86 -13.29 -7.17 -0.43
N ILE A 87 -12.34 -8.05 -0.16
CA ILE A 87 -10.92 -7.69 -0.06
C ILE A 87 -10.43 -7.31 -1.46
N ALA A 88 -10.19 -6.02 -1.69
CA ALA A 88 -9.64 -5.51 -2.94
C ALA A 88 -8.11 -5.69 -3.02
N GLY A 89 -7.46 -5.80 -1.87
CA GLY A 89 -6.01 -5.92 -1.77
C GLY A 89 -5.50 -5.52 -0.40
N THR A 90 -4.20 -5.20 -0.33
CA THR A 90 -3.53 -4.73 0.89
C THR A 90 -2.83 -3.39 0.67
N ALA A 91 -2.87 -2.54 1.67
CA ALA A 91 -2.19 -1.24 1.70
C ALA A 91 -1.24 -1.18 2.89
N HIS A 92 -0.07 -0.59 2.69
CA HIS A 92 1.01 -0.59 3.67
C HIS A 92 1.55 0.82 3.87
N LEU A 93 1.85 1.17 5.12
CA LEU A 93 2.66 2.31 5.51
C LEU A 93 3.81 1.79 6.40
N HIS A 94 5.00 1.74 5.86
CA HIS A 94 6.22 1.44 6.62
C HIS A 94 6.79 2.73 7.20
N CYS A 95 7.11 2.74 8.49
CA CYS A 95 7.62 3.92 9.19
C CYS A 95 9.12 3.77 9.48
N GLU A 96 9.93 4.58 8.83
CA GLU A 96 11.37 4.73 9.07
C GLU A 96 11.58 5.92 10.02
N TRP A 97 11.41 5.68 11.33
CA TRP A 97 11.35 6.73 12.34
C TRP A 97 12.60 7.61 12.41
N GLU A 98 13.78 7.01 12.33
CA GLU A 98 15.06 7.74 12.35
C GLU A 98 15.20 8.68 11.15
N ARG A 99 14.62 8.30 10.00
CA ARG A 99 14.59 9.11 8.77
C ARG A 99 13.35 10.00 8.68
N ARG A 100 12.43 9.89 9.64
CA ARG A 100 11.14 10.58 9.66
C ARG A 100 10.37 10.40 8.34
N THR A 101 10.39 9.18 7.79
CA THR A 101 9.86 8.85 6.47
C THR A 101 8.81 7.75 6.56
N GLY A 102 7.69 7.94 5.86
CA GLY A 102 6.68 6.92 5.61
C GLY A 102 6.80 6.37 4.20
N ARG A 103 6.90 5.06 4.02
CA ARG A 103 6.93 4.42 2.70
C ARG A 103 5.60 3.72 2.41
N LEU A 104 4.96 4.14 1.32
CA LEU A 104 3.68 3.57 0.88
C LEU A 104 3.88 2.32 0.02
N GLY A 105 3.08 1.30 0.28
CA GLY A 105 2.96 0.11 -0.56
C GLY A 105 1.50 -0.25 -0.83
N LEU A 106 1.24 -0.93 -1.93
CA LEU A 106 -0.09 -1.36 -2.35
C LEU A 106 0.01 -2.61 -3.22
N VAL A 107 -0.82 -3.60 -2.91
CA VAL A 107 -1.12 -4.71 -3.80
C VAL A 107 -2.63 -4.74 -4.01
N LEU A 108 -3.10 -4.56 -5.24
CA LEU A 108 -4.51 -4.67 -5.60
C LEU A 108 -4.76 -5.89 -6.48
N ARG A 109 -5.81 -6.62 -6.18
CA ARG A 109 -6.34 -7.68 -7.04
C ARG A 109 -6.86 -7.10 -8.35
N ARG A 110 -6.67 -7.80 -9.45
CA ARG A 110 -7.01 -7.34 -10.79
C ARG A 110 -8.42 -6.79 -10.98
N PRO A 111 -9.51 -7.37 -10.41
CA PRO A 111 -10.86 -6.82 -10.54
C PRO A 111 -11.05 -5.40 -10.01
N PHE A 112 -10.08 -4.89 -9.24
CA PHE A 112 -10.12 -3.56 -8.62
C PHE A 112 -9.18 -2.53 -9.27
N TRP A 113 -8.47 -2.93 -10.34
CA TRP A 113 -7.59 -2.04 -11.08
C TRP A 113 -8.36 -0.97 -11.87
N GLY A 114 -7.71 0.17 -12.15
CA GLY A 114 -8.28 1.25 -12.96
C GLY A 114 -9.39 2.07 -12.31
N ARG A 115 -9.68 1.84 -11.01
CA ARG A 115 -10.75 2.52 -10.27
C ARG A 115 -10.30 3.76 -9.49
N GLY A 116 -9.01 4.10 -9.52
CA GLY A 116 -8.46 5.22 -8.76
C GLY A 116 -8.19 4.93 -7.27
N TYR A 117 -8.39 3.71 -6.81
CA TYR A 117 -8.21 3.30 -5.41
C TYR A 117 -6.77 3.52 -4.90
N SER A 118 -5.78 3.43 -5.80
CA SER A 118 -4.37 3.70 -5.45
C SER A 118 -4.17 5.12 -4.93
N GLY A 119 -4.72 6.11 -5.63
CA GLY A 119 -4.60 7.53 -5.24
C GLY A 119 -5.38 7.85 -3.97
N GLU A 120 -6.62 7.37 -3.85
CA GLU A 120 -7.47 7.61 -2.68
C GLU A 120 -6.87 7.00 -1.41
N ARG A 121 -6.36 5.77 -1.49
CA ARG A 121 -5.63 5.13 -0.40
C ARG A 121 -4.34 5.89 -0.07
N ALA A 122 -3.60 6.37 -1.08
CA ALA A 122 -2.36 7.11 -0.85
C ALA A 122 -2.62 8.41 -0.07
N GLU A 123 -3.65 9.17 -0.42
CA GLU A 123 -4.09 10.38 0.29
C GLU A 123 -4.36 10.08 1.78
N ALA A 124 -5.16 9.06 2.08
CA ALA A 124 -5.48 8.67 3.45
C ALA A 124 -4.24 8.26 4.27
N LEU A 125 -3.28 7.56 3.66
CA LEU A 125 -2.04 7.18 4.33
C LEU A 125 -1.04 8.35 4.43
N MET A 126 -1.07 9.32 3.52
CA MET A 126 -0.30 10.58 3.66
C MET A 126 -0.84 11.43 4.80
N GLU A 127 -2.17 11.56 4.94
CA GLU A 127 -2.79 12.23 6.08
C GLU A 127 -2.36 11.57 7.40
N LEU A 128 -2.42 10.23 7.48
CA LEU A 128 -1.92 9.49 8.64
C LEU A 128 -0.45 9.81 8.91
N THR A 129 0.39 9.79 7.86
CA THR A 129 1.84 9.99 7.95
C THR A 129 2.19 11.39 8.45
N PHE A 130 1.61 12.41 7.85
CA PHE A 130 1.97 13.80 8.12
C PHE A 130 1.24 14.38 9.33
N ASP A 131 -0.08 14.18 9.40
CA ASP A 131 -0.91 14.90 10.37
C ASP A 131 -1.01 14.17 11.72
N ARG A 132 -0.87 12.83 11.74
CA ARG A 132 -0.99 12.04 12.98
C ARG A 132 0.34 11.50 13.48
N LEU A 133 1.19 10.99 12.60
CA LEU A 133 2.47 10.38 13.00
C LEU A 133 3.62 11.39 13.07
N GLY A 134 3.46 12.57 12.51
CA GLY A 134 4.48 13.61 12.58
C GLY A 134 5.72 13.34 11.72
N LEU A 135 5.62 12.47 10.70
CA LEU A 135 6.71 12.21 9.78
C LEU A 135 6.85 13.35 8.76
N GLU A 136 8.02 13.49 8.13
CA GLU A 136 8.36 14.65 7.28
C GLU A 136 8.35 14.34 5.79
N LEU A 137 8.44 13.07 5.43
CA LEU A 137 8.55 12.62 4.05
C LEU A 137 7.67 11.39 3.82
N VAL A 138 6.98 11.35 2.70
CA VAL A 138 6.37 10.14 2.16
C VAL A 138 7.15 9.72 0.93
N THR A 139 7.44 8.42 0.82
CA THR A 139 8.00 7.80 -0.39
C THR A 139 7.02 6.80 -0.98
N ALA A 140 7.00 6.74 -2.31
CA ALA A 140 6.34 5.70 -3.07
C ALA A 140 7.22 5.31 -4.25
N GLY A 141 7.08 4.09 -4.76
CA GLY A 141 7.88 3.65 -5.88
C GLY A 141 7.29 2.45 -6.60
N PHE A 142 7.87 2.14 -7.75
CA PHE A 142 7.51 1.00 -8.58
C PHE A 142 8.77 0.40 -9.23
N ASN A 143 8.71 -0.90 -9.52
CA ASN A 143 9.78 -1.62 -10.22
C ASN A 143 9.78 -1.28 -11.70
N GLU A 144 10.96 -1.24 -12.33
CA GLU A 144 11.13 -1.02 -13.77
C GLU A 144 10.11 -1.85 -14.59
N GLY A 145 9.47 -1.23 -15.58
CA GLY A 145 8.45 -1.86 -16.44
C GLY A 145 7.02 -1.87 -15.89
N ASN A 146 6.79 -1.51 -14.62
CA ASN A 146 5.44 -1.43 -14.04
C ASN A 146 4.73 -0.11 -14.38
N GLU A 147 4.43 0.10 -15.67
CA GLU A 147 3.77 1.31 -16.17
C GLU A 147 2.43 1.63 -15.49
N ARG A 148 1.75 0.62 -14.94
CA ARG A 148 0.48 0.83 -14.22
C ARG A 148 0.70 1.52 -12.90
N SER A 149 1.69 1.06 -12.13
CA SER A 149 2.07 1.70 -10.87
C SER A 149 2.68 3.07 -11.13
N GLU A 150 3.51 3.22 -12.17
CA GLU A 150 4.04 4.51 -12.62
C GLU A 150 2.94 5.55 -12.76
N ARG A 151 1.99 5.34 -13.69
CA ARG A 151 0.88 6.27 -13.93
C ARG A 151 0.05 6.57 -12.67
N ALA A 152 -0.14 5.58 -11.80
CA ALA A 152 -0.91 5.78 -10.59
C ALA A 152 -0.14 6.62 -9.56
N ILE A 153 1.17 6.38 -9.43
CA ILE A 153 2.04 7.10 -8.47
C ILE A 153 2.25 8.53 -8.94
N GLU A 154 2.59 8.74 -10.21
CA GLU A 154 2.72 10.09 -10.79
C GLU A 154 1.49 10.95 -10.50
N LYS A 155 0.31 10.42 -10.80
CA LYS A 155 -0.94 11.17 -10.65
C LYS A 155 -1.18 11.67 -9.23
N TYR A 156 -0.95 10.85 -8.19
CA TYR A 156 -1.19 11.33 -6.83
C TYR A 156 0.00 12.12 -6.28
N VAL A 157 1.23 11.82 -6.69
CA VAL A 157 2.40 12.59 -6.29
C VAL A 157 2.34 14.01 -6.86
N GLU A 158 2.02 14.17 -8.15
CA GLU A 158 1.81 15.48 -8.78
C GLU A 158 0.68 16.28 -8.10
N ARG A 159 -0.44 15.61 -7.77
CA ARG A 159 -1.56 16.25 -7.06
C ARG A 159 -1.15 16.88 -5.74
N PHE A 160 -0.19 16.29 -5.04
CA PHE A 160 0.31 16.79 -3.75
C PHE A 160 1.64 17.55 -3.86
N GLY A 161 2.00 18.00 -5.08
CA GLY A 161 3.19 18.81 -5.32
C GLY A 161 4.51 18.07 -5.13
N GLY A 162 4.48 16.73 -5.10
CA GLY A 162 5.66 15.91 -4.95
C GLY A 162 6.48 15.78 -6.23
N GLN A 163 7.51 14.96 -6.20
CA GLN A 163 8.48 14.86 -7.28
C GLN A 163 8.98 13.43 -7.50
N TYR A 164 9.53 13.19 -8.69
CA TYR A 164 10.34 12.03 -9.01
C TYR A 164 11.80 12.26 -8.55
N ASP A 165 12.33 11.35 -7.71
CA ASP A 165 13.70 11.47 -7.19
C ASP A 165 14.74 10.75 -8.07
N GLY A 166 14.32 9.75 -8.84
CA GLY A 166 15.20 8.93 -9.68
C GLY A 166 15.11 7.42 -9.42
N VAL A 167 16.10 6.69 -9.95
CA VAL A 167 16.19 5.23 -9.87
C VAL A 167 17.12 4.81 -8.75
N LEU A 168 16.66 3.94 -7.87
CA LEU A 168 17.47 3.22 -6.89
C LEU A 168 17.83 1.86 -7.50
N ARG A 169 19.09 1.69 -7.90
CA ARG A 169 19.54 0.47 -8.56
C ARG A 169 19.70 -0.68 -7.57
N ASN A 170 19.35 -1.91 -8.02
CA ASN A 170 19.43 -3.13 -7.22
C ASN A 170 18.71 -2.96 -5.86
N TRP A 171 17.48 -2.47 -5.87
CA TRP A 171 16.79 -2.08 -4.65
C TRP A 171 15.73 -3.07 -4.17
N VAL A 172 15.04 -3.75 -5.07
CA VAL A 172 13.94 -4.65 -4.73
C VAL A 172 14.35 -6.10 -5.04
N PRO A 173 14.56 -6.94 -4.01
CA PRO A 173 14.74 -8.39 -4.25
C PRO A 173 13.47 -9.00 -4.86
N MET A 174 13.63 -9.69 -5.99
CA MET A 174 12.57 -10.36 -6.75
C MET A 174 12.98 -11.83 -7.02
N GLY A 175 12.80 -12.69 -6.02
CA GLY A 175 13.29 -14.07 -6.09
C GLY A 175 14.81 -14.13 -6.20
N ASP A 176 15.33 -14.68 -7.30
CA ASP A 176 16.78 -14.78 -7.59
C ASP A 176 17.34 -13.52 -8.27
N GLU A 177 16.51 -12.56 -8.63
CA GLU A 177 16.87 -11.30 -9.28
C GLU A 177 16.70 -10.11 -8.32
N VAL A 178 17.21 -8.95 -8.73
CA VAL A 178 17.04 -7.70 -7.96
C VAL A 178 16.67 -6.59 -8.93
N ASP A 179 15.48 -6.03 -8.75
CA ASP A 179 14.95 -4.97 -9.60
C ASP A 179 15.42 -3.57 -9.16
N ASP A 180 15.43 -2.67 -10.14
CA ASP A 180 15.56 -1.25 -9.91
C ASP A 180 14.22 -0.65 -9.46
N LEU A 181 14.26 0.29 -8.52
CA LEU A 181 13.09 0.99 -8.00
C LEU A 181 13.07 2.44 -8.48
N HIS A 182 12.02 2.85 -9.18
CA HIS A 182 11.70 4.24 -9.43
C HIS A 182 11.08 4.86 -8.18
N ARG A 183 11.68 5.92 -7.65
CA ARG A 183 11.27 6.55 -6.40
C ARG A 183 10.66 7.91 -6.61
N TYR A 184 9.55 8.15 -5.92
CA TYR A 184 8.85 9.43 -5.81
C TYR A 184 8.75 9.84 -4.35
N THR A 185 8.68 11.15 -4.11
CA THR A 185 8.52 11.70 -2.76
C THR A 185 7.50 12.83 -2.71
N VAL A 186 6.88 12.96 -1.54
CA VAL A 186 6.08 14.12 -1.13
C VAL A 186 6.58 14.56 0.24
N THR A 187 6.95 15.83 0.40
CA THR A 187 7.33 16.39 1.69
C THR A 187 6.10 16.86 2.46
N ARG A 188 6.25 17.03 3.79
CA ARG A 188 5.20 17.64 4.62
C ARG A 188 4.83 19.06 4.15
N GLU A 189 5.82 19.85 3.69
CA GLU A 189 5.57 21.20 3.19
C GLU A 189 4.66 21.15 1.97
N GLN A 190 5.00 20.33 0.96
CA GLN A 190 4.18 20.12 -0.24
C GLN A 190 2.77 19.62 0.10
N TRP A 191 2.65 18.67 1.02
CA TRP A 191 1.36 18.19 1.51
C TRP A 191 0.51 19.32 2.11
N ASN A 192 1.10 20.14 3.00
CA ASN A 192 0.42 21.25 3.63
C ASN A 192 -0.03 22.32 2.61
N GLU A 193 0.81 22.65 1.64
CA GLU A 193 0.47 23.58 0.55
C GLU A 193 -0.71 23.05 -0.28
N ALA A 194 -0.70 21.77 -0.62
CA ALA A 194 -1.73 21.15 -1.45
C ALA A 194 -3.07 20.95 -0.72
N THR A 195 -3.05 20.77 0.62
CA THR A 195 -4.27 20.41 1.37
C THR A 195 -4.80 21.50 2.29
N LYS A 196 -3.96 22.47 2.71
CA LYS A 196 -4.29 23.53 3.66
C LYS A 196 -4.07 24.95 3.09
N GLY A 197 -3.69 25.04 1.82
CA GLY A 197 -3.30 26.27 1.11
C GLY A 197 -4.46 27.05 0.47
N ASP A 198 -5.65 27.11 1.15
CA ASP A 198 -6.77 28.00 0.82
C ASP A 198 -7.17 28.88 2.02
#